data_7593e1d48fc4a8fc3cf98653bee2cbd8
#
_entry.id   7593e1d48fc4a8fc3cf98653bee2cbd8
#
_cell.length_a   1.000
_cell.length_b   1.000
_cell.length_c   1.000
_cell.angle_alpha   90.00
_cell.angle_beta   90.00
_cell.angle_gamma   90.00
#
_symmetry.space_group_name_H-M   'P 1'
#
loop_
_entity.id
_entity.type
_entity.pdbx_description
1 polymer ?
#
loop_
_entity_poly.entity_id
_entity_poly.type
_entity_poly.pdbx_seq_one_letter_code
_entity_poly.pdbx_strand_id
1 'polypeptide(L)'
;VDACATGVDTLDGKHANQHIPQFPGYIKLAAETGDTHFLDAASGMYDMVVPGRSYAHGGTGEGELWGPANTVAGDIGPRNAESCAAYNMLKVASYLFFNEQDPKYMDYFERTVLNHILGGRRDRESTTGPENLYMYPVNPGARKEYGNGNIGTCCGGTGLESHVKYQEGIYYRSADATELYVNLYIASTLTWEDTGLELEQVSSYPEGETSTLTVKTAPSGPLTIHLRIPGWSRGAQVQVNGADADAEIVPGTYAALNRTWAAGDTITVRIPLTLRAESTIDRQDIQALMYGPVVLSATSTSTSYLKVGLADRLDLSGDIVGGVSKTDANVFTIGGLTYEPAYNGKDVAYHMYFQRSEPSVTFAGQDSGVATPKRSGKTLLDEVWESAPFASRADFLQQVADVSASYLGAGLLTARNRQRILLAAGRAPIDRTA
;
A
#
# COMPACT_ATOMS: atom_id res chain seq x y z
N VAL A 1 10.63 19.04 17.02
CA VAL A 1 11.84 18.25 16.80
C VAL A 1 11.98 17.24 17.93
N ASP A 2 12.27 17.64 19.16
CA ASP A 2 12.61 16.76 20.29
C ASP A 2 11.55 15.69 20.58
N ALA A 3 10.27 16.06 20.56
CA ALA A 3 9.18 15.10 20.74
C ALA A 3 9.20 14.00 19.69
N CYS A 4 9.33 14.37 18.43
CA CYS A 4 9.38 13.38 17.32
C CYS A 4 10.65 12.51 17.42
N ALA A 5 11.82 13.09 17.73
CA ALA A 5 13.07 12.36 17.85
C ALA A 5 13.05 11.32 19.00
N THR A 6 12.23 11.57 20.03
CA THR A 6 12.07 10.66 21.18
C THR A 6 10.84 9.77 21.10
N GLY A 7 10.13 9.75 19.96
CA GLY A 7 8.92 8.94 19.77
C GLY A 7 7.69 9.46 20.52
N VAL A 8 7.70 10.71 21.00
CA VAL A 8 6.56 11.32 21.69
C VAL A 8 5.64 11.97 20.67
N ASP A 9 4.43 11.43 20.53
CA ASP A 9 3.45 11.94 19.59
C ASP A 9 2.76 13.22 20.11
N THR A 10 2.98 14.30 19.41
CA THR A 10 2.37 15.63 19.68
C THR A 10 1.70 16.21 18.43
N LEU A 11 1.35 15.36 17.47
CA LEU A 11 0.85 15.78 16.17
C LEU A 11 -0.64 16.12 16.15
N ASP A 12 -1.42 15.60 17.09
CA ASP A 12 -2.86 15.85 17.17
C ASP A 12 -3.19 17.34 17.17
N GLY A 13 -4.13 17.74 16.32
CA GLY A 13 -4.56 19.12 16.12
C GLY A 13 -3.57 20.02 15.37
N LYS A 14 -2.42 19.50 14.95
CA LYS A 14 -1.46 20.30 14.17
C LYS A 14 -1.78 20.25 12.67
N HIS A 15 -1.58 21.37 12.00
CA HIS A 15 -1.75 21.46 10.56
C HIS A 15 -0.67 20.64 9.84
N ALA A 16 -1.08 19.56 9.16
CA ALA A 16 -0.16 18.58 8.56
C ALA A 16 0.83 19.26 7.62
N ASN A 17 0.34 20.01 6.63
CA ASN A 17 1.19 20.62 5.61
C ASN A 17 2.05 21.80 6.10
N GLN A 18 1.79 22.37 7.29
CA GLN A 18 2.70 23.35 7.89
C GLN A 18 3.86 22.69 8.63
N HIS A 19 3.69 21.44 9.08
CA HIS A 19 4.72 20.69 9.82
C HIS A 19 5.57 19.83 8.89
N ILE A 20 4.98 19.07 7.99
CA ILE A 20 5.71 18.12 7.11
C ILE A 20 6.88 18.78 6.37
N PRO A 21 6.75 19.97 5.75
CA PRO A 21 7.85 20.59 4.99
C PRO A 21 9.10 20.95 5.80
N GLN A 22 9.00 20.97 7.14
CA GLN A 22 10.15 21.25 8.01
C GLN A 22 11.12 20.05 8.04
N PHE A 23 10.60 18.81 7.94
CA PHE A 23 11.39 17.60 8.11
C PHE A 23 12.38 17.33 6.97
N PRO A 24 12.10 17.59 5.69
CA PRO A 24 13.14 17.62 4.66
C PRO A 24 14.29 18.57 4.98
N GLY A 25 13.99 19.72 5.61
CA GLY A 25 15.01 20.64 6.11
C GLY A 25 15.84 20.05 7.25
N TYR A 26 15.20 19.35 8.19
CA TYR A 26 15.90 18.68 9.30
C TYR A 26 16.80 17.54 8.80
N ILE A 27 16.36 16.74 7.83
CA ILE A 27 17.19 15.67 7.23
C ILE A 27 18.44 16.27 6.58
N LYS A 28 18.30 17.39 5.85
CA LYS A 28 19.45 18.09 5.27
C LYS A 28 20.36 18.67 6.34
N LEU A 29 19.80 19.20 7.42
CA LEU A 29 20.57 19.74 8.54
C LEU A 29 21.38 18.62 9.22
N ALA A 30 20.80 17.43 9.40
CA ALA A 30 21.52 16.27 9.91
C ALA A 30 22.71 15.90 9.01
N ALA A 31 22.52 15.88 7.70
CA ALA A 31 23.57 15.58 6.72
C ALA A 31 24.72 16.60 6.77
N GLU A 32 24.41 17.90 6.93
CA GLU A 32 25.41 18.98 6.95
C GLU A 32 26.15 19.10 8.29
N THR A 33 25.47 18.81 9.40
CA THR A 33 26.03 19.00 10.75
C THR A 33 26.55 17.72 11.40
N GLY A 34 26.11 16.57 10.91
CA GLY A 34 26.35 15.27 11.57
C GLY A 34 25.49 15.04 12.82
N ASP A 35 24.54 15.94 13.13
CA ASP A 35 23.63 15.78 14.27
C ASP A 35 22.44 14.89 13.89
N THR A 36 22.49 13.63 14.31
CA THR A 36 21.46 12.62 14.01
C THR A 36 20.11 12.91 14.64
N HIS A 37 20.03 13.77 15.69
CA HIS A 37 18.78 14.14 16.34
C HIS A 37 17.72 14.67 15.35
N PHE A 38 18.16 15.40 14.33
CA PHE A 38 17.27 15.89 13.28
C PHE A 38 16.77 14.80 12.34
N LEU A 39 17.60 13.78 12.08
CA LEU A 39 17.18 12.60 11.30
C LEU A 39 16.21 11.75 12.12
N ASP A 40 16.51 11.51 13.39
CA ASP A 40 15.65 10.78 14.33
C ASP A 40 14.26 11.45 14.43
N ALA A 41 14.22 12.79 14.43
CA ALA A 41 12.96 13.52 14.44
C ALA A 41 12.14 13.31 13.15
N ALA A 42 12.79 13.23 12.00
CA ALA A 42 12.11 12.99 10.73
C ALA A 42 11.58 11.54 10.63
N SER A 43 12.39 10.56 11.02
CA SER A 43 11.98 9.14 11.09
C SER A 43 10.84 8.96 12.10
N GLY A 44 10.94 9.58 13.28
CA GLY A 44 9.89 9.51 14.30
C GLY A 44 8.56 10.13 13.82
N MET A 45 8.59 11.28 13.15
CA MET A 45 7.38 11.87 12.53
C MET A 45 6.79 10.93 11.47
N TYR A 46 7.63 10.38 10.60
CA TYR A 46 7.19 9.43 9.57
C TYR A 46 6.49 8.21 10.20
N ASP A 47 7.09 7.62 11.24
CA ASP A 47 6.55 6.44 11.93
C ASP A 47 5.28 6.74 12.75
N MET A 48 5.02 8.00 13.10
CA MET A 48 3.75 8.43 13.70
C MET A 48 2.65 8.67 12.65
N VAL A 49 3.02 9.15 11.45
CA VAL A 49 2.05 9.54 10.42
C VAL A 49 1.67 8.35 9.54
N VAL A 50 2.64 7.62 8.98
CA VAL A 50 2.35 6.62 7.94
C VAL A 50 1.55 5.45 8.48
N PRO A 51 1.92 4.75 9.56
CA PRO A 51 1.12 3.64 10.08
C PRO A 51 -0.12 4.09 10.86
N GLY A 52 -0.07 5.28 11.49
CA GLY A 52 -1.07 5.69 12.47
C GLY A 52 -2.12 6.70 11.99
N ARG A 53 -1.89 7.39 10.85
CA ARG A 53 -2.73 8.50 10.36
C ARG A 53 -2.92 8.53 8.84
N SER A 54 -2.29 7.62 8.09
CA SER A 54 -2.45 7.61 6.63
C SER A 54 -3.65 6.78 6.20
N TYR A 55 -4.41 7.32 5.28
CA TYR A 55 -5.50 6.61 4.61
C TYR A 55 -4.94 5.62 3.55
N ALA A 56 -5.77 4.73 3.08
CA ALA A 56 -5.39 3.67 2.13
C ALA A 56 -4.67 4.18 0.88
N HIS A 57 -4.98 5.38 0.40
CA HIS A 57 -4.33 6.00 -0.76
C HIS A 57 -3.02 6.75 -0.40
N GLY A 58 -2.60 6.74 0.86
CA GLY A 58 -1.35 7.37 1.32
C GLY A 58 -1.48 8.81 1.82
N GLY A 59 -2.64 9.47 1.63
CA GLY A 59 -2.88 10.81 2.19
C GLY A 59 -3.14 10.78 3.70
N THR A 60 -3.09 11.93 4.35
CA THR A 60 -3.24 12.07 5.81
C THR A 60 -4.00 13.34 6.20
N GLY A 61 -4.63 13.32 7.36
CA GLY A 61 -5.32 14.45 7.97
C GLY A 61 -6.74 14.70 7.49
N GLU A 62 -7.54 15.37 8.33
CA GLU A 62 -8.89 15.84 8.04
C GLU A 62 -8.93 17.36 8.24
N GLY A 63 -9.49 18.10 7.27
CA GLY A 63 -9.54 19.57 7.31
C GLY A 63 -8.16 20.20 7.48
N GLU A 64 -7.12 19.61 6.88
CA GLU A 64 -5.71 20.01 6.95
C GLU A 64 -5.01 19.70 8.29
N LEU A 65 -5.71 19.15 9.27
CA LEU A 65 -5.17 18.83 10.60
C LEU A 65 -4.96 17.34 10.77
N TRP A 66 -3.96 16.98 11.55
CA TRP A 66 -3.83 15.61 12.03
C TRP A 66 -4.79 15.35 13.20
N GLY A 67 -5.45 14.21 13.18
CA GLY A 67 -6.23 13.70 14.30
C GLY A 67 -5.37 12.97 15.35
N PRO A 68 -6.02 12.34 16.33
CA PRO A 68 -5.36 11.59 17.40
C PRO A 68 -4.45 10.49 16.86
N ALA A 69 -3.47 10.07 17.67
CA ALA A 69 -2.57 8.97 17.35
C ALA A 69 -3.36 7.67 17.08
N ASN A 70 -2.90 6.91 16.09
CA ASN A 70 -3.49 5.62 15.72
C ASN A 70 -5.00 5.69 15.44
N THR A 71 -5.43 6.78 14.81
CA THR A 71 -6.83 7.01 14.44
C THR A 71 -6.90 7.29 12.93
N VAL A 72 -7.51 6.37 12.19
CA VAL A 72 -7.73 6.47 10.73
C VAL A 72 -9.22 6.49 10.42
N ALA A 73 -9.97 5.46 10.83
CA ALA A 73 -11.42 5.43 10.60
C ALA A 73 -12.17 6.50 11.41
N GLY A 74 -11.70 6.79 12.61
CA GLY A 74 -12.26 7.84 13.47
C GLY A 74 -12.00 9.25 12.97
N ASP A 75 -11.06 9.42 12.04
CA ASP A 75 -10.68 10.69 11.41
C ASP A 75 -11.19 10.82 9.96
N ILE A 76 -12.05 9.90 9.51
CA ILE A 76 -12.67 9.98 8.19
C ILE A 76 -13.75 11.06 8.18
N GLY A 77 -13.57 12.05 7.32
CA GLY A 77 -14.48 13.17 7.12
C GLY A 77 -14.56 13.62 5.65
N PRO A 78 -15.25 14.70 5.36
CA PRO A 78 -15.44 15.18 3.98
C PRO A 78 -14.22 15.93 3.41
N ARG A 79 -13.20 16.21 4.21
CA ARG A 79 -12.04 17.02 3.82
C ARG A 79 -10.72 16.30 4.13
N ASN A 80 -10.69 14.99 3.89
CA ASN A 80 -9.49 14.20 4.11
C ASN A 80 -8.40 14.50 3.09
N ALA A 81 -7.16 14.31 3.53
CA ALA A 81 -5.99 14.17 2.70
C ALA A 81 -5.71 15.36 1.76
N GLU A 82 -5.16 16.42 2.30
CA GLU A 82 -4.65 17.56 1.52
C GLU A 82 -3.53 17.09 0.57
N SER A 83 -3.62 17.46 -0.72
CA SER A 83 -2.64 17.06 -1.74
C SER A 83 -1.22 17.56 -1.45
N CYS A 84 -1.08 18.74 -0.85
CA CYS A 84 0.22 19.25 -0.42
C CYS A 84 0.85 18.37 0.67
N ALA A 85 0.06 17.94 1.65
CA ALA A 85 0.54 17.06 2.73
C ALA A 85 1.04 15.73 2.16
N ALA A 86 0.27 15.11 1.27
CA ALA A 86 0.66 13.86 0.62
C ALA A 86 1.97 14.02 -0.17
N TYR A 87 2.11 15.07 -0.98
CA TYR A 87 3.32 15.28 -1.77
C TYR A 87 4.55 15.62 -0.91
N ASN A 88 4.39 16.40 0.15
CA ASN A 88 5.50 16.67 1.05
C ASN A 88 5.92 15.43 1.87
N MET A 89 5.00 14.52 2.18
CA MET A 89 5.35 13.22 2.76
C MET A 89 6.16 12.34 1.80
N LEU A 90 5.92 12.42 0.48
CA LEU A 90 6.79 11.75 -0.52
C LEU A 90 8.21 12.29 -0.47
N LYS A 91 8.39 13.62 -0.30
CA LYS A 91 9.73 14.22 -0.11
C LYS A 91 10.40 13.71 1.16
N VAL A 92 9.66 13.61 2.27
CA VAL A 92 10.18 13.02 3.52
C VAL A 92 10.60 11.58 3.30
N ALA A 93 9.74 10.74 2.72
CA ALA A 93 10.04 9.34 2.44
C ALA A 93 11.29 9.18 1.56
N SER A 94 11.40 9.98 0.50
CA SER A 94 12.57 10.01 -0.39
C SER A 94 13.86 10.38 0.34
N TYR A 95 13.84 11.44 1.16
CA TYR A 95 15.04 11.86 1.90
C TYR A 95 15.42 10.91 3.04
N LEU A 96 14.45 10.27 3.70
CA LEU A 96 14.74 9.22 4.67
C LEU A 96 15.36 8.01 3.98
N PHE A 97 14.85 7.64 2.79
CA PHE A 97 15.44 6.56 2.01
C PHE A 97 16.91 6.81 1.64
N PHE A 98 17.31 8.05 1.33
CA PHE A 98 18.73 8.38 1.09
C PHE A 98 19.63 8.06 2.27
N ASN A 99 19.12 8.10 3.49
CA ASN A 99 19.90 7.89 4.71
C ASN A 99 19.83 6.45 5.23
N GLU A 100 18.69 5.78 5.10
CA GLU A 100 18.43 4.51 5.78
C GLU A 100 18.27 3.32 4.82
N GLN A 101 17.98 3.56 3.52
CA GLN A 101 17.68 2.56 2.48
C GLN A 101 16.63 1.51 2.90
N ASP A 102 15.74 1.85 3.88
CA ASP A 102 14.66 0.98 4.30
C ASP A 102 13.54 0.97 3.23
N PRO A 103 13.14 -0.21 2.70
CA PRO A 103 12.09 -0.33 1.71
C PRO A 103 10.72 0.20 2.16
N LYS A 104 10.45 0.33 3.47
CA LYS A 104 9.20 0.92 4.00
C LYS A 104 8.90 2.30 3.44
N TYR A 105 9.94 3.11 3.19
CA TYR A 105 9.79 4.45 2.62
C TYR A 105 9.31 4.40 1.17
N MET A 106 9.82 3.43 0.41
CA MET A 106 9.44 3.25 -0.99
C MET A 106 8.12 2.50 -1.16
N ASP A 107 7.71 1.68 -0.22
CA ASP A 107 6.35 1.10 -0.16
C ASP A 107 5.30 2.19 0.03
N TYR A 108 5.55 3.15 0.94
CA TYR A 108 4.69 4.32 1.11
C TYR A 108 4.72 5.23 -0.12
N PHE A 109 5.91 5.46 -0.70
CA PHE A 109 6.08 6.28 -1.90
C PHE A 109 5.27 5.72 -3.07
N GLU A 110 5.40 4.42 -3.39
CA GLU A 110 4.64 3.74 -4.43
C GLU A 110 3.13 3.88 -4.21
N ARG A 111 2.66 3.56 -3.01
CA ARG A 111 1.24 3.67 -2.63
C ARG A 111 0.71 5.07 -2.90
N THR A 112 1.42 6.07 -2.44
CA THR A 112 0.96 7.47 -2.48
C THR A 112 1.02 8.03 -3.90
N VAL A 113 2.09 7.76 -4.64
CA VAL A 113 2.21 8.19 -6.05
C VAL A 113 1.10 7.60 -6.90
N LEU A 114 0.86 6.28 -6.80
CA LEU A 114 -0.15 5.61 -7.61
C LEU A 114 -1.58 6.02 -7.22
N ASN A 115 -1.89 6.09 -5.94
CA ASN A 115 -3.28 6.23 -5.51
C ASN A 115 -3.68 7.66 -5.19
N HIS A 116 -2.80 8.45 -4.55
CA HIS A 116 -3.12 9.84 -4.21
C HIS A 116 -2.72 10.81 -5.32
N ILE A 117 -1.43 10.83 -5.70
CA ILE A 117 -0.96 11.82 -6.68
C ILE A 117 -1.61 11.58 -8.03
N LEU A 118 -1.49 10.38 -8.59
CA LEU A 118 -2.13 10.06 -9.88
C LEU A 118 -3.66 10.19 -9.80
N GLY A 119 -4.28 9.73 -8.70
CA GLY A 119 -5.71 9.80 -8.46
C GLY A 119 -6.24 11.21 -8.19
N GLY A 120 -5.37 12.15 -7.84
CA GLY A 120 -5.68 13.56 -7.64
C GLY A 120 -5.85 14.36 -8.92
N ARG A 121 -5.59 13.77 -10.09
CA ARG A 121 -5.73 14.41 -11.39
C ARG A 121 -7.01 13.95 -12.08
N ARG A 122 -7.79 14.89 -12.64
CA ARG A 122 -9.06 14.58 -13.30
C ARG A 122 -8.85 13.89 -14.65
N ASP A 123 -8.37 14.58 -15.63
CA ASP A 123 -8.38 14.14 -17.03
C ASP A 123 -6.97 14.09 -17.58
N ARG A 124 -6.58 12.94 -18.09
CA ARG A 124 -5.26 12.75 -18.72
C ARG A 124 -5.19 13.44 -20.10
N GLU A 125 -6.33 13.68 -20.72
CA GLU A 125 -6.43 14.21 -22.07
C GLU A 125 -6.92 15.66 -22.12
N SER A 126 -7.07 16.32 -20.94
CA SER A 126 -7.52 17.71 -20.88
C SER A 126 -6.53 18.65 -21.61
N THR A 127 -7.07 19.44 -22.55
CA THR A 127 -6.29 20.45 -23.27
C THR A 127 -6.23 21.80 -22.53
N THR A 128 -6.99 21.93 -21.45
CA THR A 128 -7.07 23.16 -20.65
C THR A 128 -6.17 23.16 -19.42
N GLY A 129 -5.42 22.08 -19.21
CA GLY A 129 -4.54 21.86 -18.08
C GLY A 129 -5.10 20.85 -17.08
N PRO A 130 -4.24 20.24 -16.25
CA PRO A 130 -4.68 19.29 -15.25
C PRO A 130 -5.49 20.00 -14.17
N GLU A 131 -6.68 19.49 -13.92
CA GLU A 131 -7.47 19.88 -12.75
C GLU A 131 -7.03 18.97 -11.59
N ASN A 132 -6.52 19.55 -10.49
CA ASN A 132 -6.00 18.84 -9.35
C ASN A 132 -6.95 18.94 -8.16
N LEU A 133 -6.97 17.90 -7.32
CA LEU A 133 -7.67 17.94 -6.05
C LEU A 133 -6.93 18.83 -5.05
N TYR A 134 -7.69 19.59 -4.26
CA TYR A 134 -7.19 20.14 -3.00
C TYR A 134 -7.23 19.07 -1.91
N MET A 135 -8.43 18.52 -1.66
CA MET A 135 -8.68 17.41 -0.75
C MET A 135 -9.05 16.15 -1.54
N TYR A 136 -8.59 15.00 -1.06
CA TYR A 136 -8.97 13.70 -1.60
C TYR A 136 -9.79 12.95 -0.55
N PRO A 137 -11.11 13.24 -0.42
CA PRO A 137 -11.93 12.71 0.65
C PRO A 137 -12.11 11.19 0.54
N VAL A 138 -12.23 10.52 1.69
CA VAL A 138 -12.39 9.07 1.76
C VAL A 138 -13.66 8.64 2.50
N ASN A 139 -14.51 9.58 2.87
CA ASN A 139 -15.80 9.30 3.49
C ASN A 139 -16.75 8.57 2.53
N PRO A 140 -17.73 7.81 3.04
CA PRO A 140 -18.72 7.13 2.21
C PRO A 140 -19.47 8.06 1.27
N GLY A 141 -19.50 7.73 -0.03
CA GLY A 141 -20.16 8.54 -1.05
C GLY A 141 -19.43 9.84 -1.42
N ALA A 142 -18.16 9.95 -1.05
CA ALA A 142 -17.32 11.08 -1.43
C ALA A 142 -17.25 11.29 -2.95
N ARG A 143 -16.94 12.51 -3.37
CA ARG A 143 -16.66 12.86 -4.77
C ARG A 143 -15.31 13.55 -4.86
N LYS A 144 -14.63 13.35 -5.96
CA LYS A 144 -13.42 14.12 -6.30
C LYS A 144 -13.85 15.47 -6.85
N GLU A 145 -13.65 16.51 -6.08
CA GLU A 145 -13.96 17.87 -6.50
C GLU A 145 -12.76 18.46 -7.25
N TYR A 146 -12.68 18.15 -8.53
CA TYR A 146 -11.73 18.79 -9.43
C TYR A 146 -12.20 20.20 -9.75
N GLY A 147 -11.34 21.18 -9.68
CA GLY A 147 -11.76 22.52 -9.99
C GLY A 147 -10.63 23.44 -10.41
N ASN A 148 -10.98 24.35 -11.35
CA ASN A 148 -10.15 25.53 -11.61
C ASN A 148 -9.97 26.42 -10.38
N GLY A 149 -10.77 26.22 -9.30
CA GLY A 149 -10.64 26.91 -8.02
C GLY A 149 -9.34 26.63 -7.27
N ASN A 150 -8.59 25.60 -7.66
CA ASN A 150 -7.26 25.32 -7.09
C ASN A 150 -6.14 26.15 -7.72
N ILE A 151 -6.38 26.86 -8.82
CA ILE A 151 -5.44 27.81 -9.40
C ILE A 151 -5.18 28.93 -8.39
N GLY A 152 -3.90 29.17 -8.06
CA GLY A 152 -3.51 30.16 -7.07
C GLY A 152 -3.56 29.69 -5.61
N THR A 153 -3.93 28.42 -5.36
CA THR A 153 -3.81 27.79 -4.05
C THR A 153 -2.47 27.04 -3.93
N CYS A 154 -2.08 26.67 -2.69
CA CYS A 154 -0.91 25.82 -2.46
C CYS A 154 -1.02 24.50 -3.20
N CYS A 155 -2.18 23.84 -3.15
CA CYS A 155 -2.42 22.56 -3.83
C CYS A 155 -2.43 22.67 -5.36
N GLY A 156 -2.82 23.82 -5.91
CA GLY A 156 -2.66 24.11 -7.34
C GLY A 156 -1.20 24.12 -7.75
N GLY A 157 -0.33 24.79 -6.99
CA GLY A 157 1.12 24.79 -7.19
C GLY A 157 1.75 23.41 -7.00
N THR A 158 1.36 22.72 -5.94
CA THR A 158 1.79 21.33 -5.66
C THR A 158 1.41 20.38 -6.81
N GLY A 159 0.20 20.51 -7.35
CA GLY A 159 -0.23 19.70 -8.49
C GLY A 159 0.64 19.90 -9.73
N LEU A 160 1.02 21.15 -10.03
CA LEU A 160 1.95 21.42 -11.13
C LEU A 160 3.31 20.76 -10.92
N GLU A 161 3.83 20.76 -9.69
CA GLU A 161 5.11 20.11 -9.37
C GLU A 161 4.97 18.58 -9.34
N SER A 162 4.02 18.02 -8.61
CA SER A 162 3.90 16.58 -8.37
C SER A 162 3.65 15.78 -9.65
N HIS A 163 2.88 16.33 -10.60
CA HIS A 163 2.56 15.65 -11.84
C HIS A 163 3.68 15.66 -12.89
N VAL A 164 4.77 16.36 -12.66
CA VAL A 164 5.99 16.28 -13.50
C VAL A 164 7.11 15.50 -12.82
N LYS A 165 6.82 14.88 -11.67
CA LYS A 165 7.81 14.21 -10.81
C LYS A 165 7.60 12.69 -10.69
N TYR A 166 6.84 12.09 -11.58
CA TYR A 166 6.56 10.63 -11.54
C TYR A 166 7.81 9.77 -11.67
N GLN A 167 8.87 10.27 -12.34
CA GLN A 167 10.14 9.57 -12.45
C GLN A 167 11.01 9.64 -11.20
N GLU A 168 10.71 10.55 -10.26
CA GLU A 168 11.41 10.58 -8.98
C GLU A 168 11.08 9.33 -8.18
N GLY A 169 12.07 8.74 -7.56
CA GLY A 169 11.90 7.51 -6.78
C GLY A 169 12.02 6.21 -7.58
N ILE A 170 12.14 6.22 -8.92
CA ILE A 170 12.36 4.97 -9.69
C ILE A 170 13.73 4.38 -9.36
N TYR A 171 14.77 5.20 -9.43
CA TYR A 171 16.16 4.79 -9.22
C TYR A 171 16.87 5.66 -8.18
N TYR A 172 17.67 5.01 -7.35
CA TYR A 172 18.61 5.66 -6.45
C TYR A 172 19.98 5.03 -6.59
N ARG A 173 21.03 5.76 -6.32
CA ARG A 173 22.42 5.29 -6.41
C ARG A 173 23.18 5.59 -5.14
N SER A 174 24.19 4.75 -4.84
CA SER A 174 25.16 5.06 -3.80
C SER A 174 26.11 6.16 -4.25
N ALA A 175 26.70 6.87 -3.27
CA ALA A 175 27.61 7.98 -3.52
C ALA A 175 28.94 7.52 -4.19
N ASP A 176 29.36 6.28 -3.90
CA ASP A 176 30.57 5.67 -4.47
C ASP A 176 30.34 4.98 -5.82
N ALA A 177 29.13 5.09 -6.36
CA ALA A 177 28.74 4.54 -7.65
C ALA A 177 28.87 3.00 -7.76
N THR A 178 28.73 2.27 -6.65
CA THR A 178 28.80 0.80 -6.62
C THR A 178 27.45 0.11 -6.49
N GLU A 179 26.40 0.86 -6.14
CA GLU A 179 25.06 0.32 -5.91
C GLU A 179 23.98 1.13 -6.63
N LEU A 180 23.03 0.42 -7.24
CA LEU A 180 21.82 0.96 -7.85
C LEU A 180 20.60 0.35 -7.18
N TYR A 181 19.68 1.17 -6.69
CA TYR A 181 18.40 0.76 -6.14
C TYR A 181 17.28 0.99 -7.15
N VAL A 182 16.53 -0.06 -7.48
CA VAL A 182 15.34 -0.02 -8.33
C VAL A 182 14.12 -0.12 -7.42
N ASN A 183 13.44 1.00 -7.22
CA ASN A 183 12.36 1.12 -6.23
C ASN A 183 10.97 1.06 -6.83
N LEU A 184 10.77 1.60 -8.04
CA LEU A 184 9.48 1.61 -8.70
C LEU A 184 9.60 0.89 -10.06
N TYR A 185 8.64 0.02 -10.32
CA TYR A 185 8.58 -0.74 -11.57
C TYR A 185 7.78 0.02 -12.63
N ILE A 186 8.30 1.21 -13.02
CA ILE A 186 7.70 2.11 -14.00
C ILE A 186 8.56 2.06 -15.27
N ALA A 187 7.93 1.91 -16.43
CA ALA A 187 8.62 1.92 -17.73
C ALA A 187 9.47 3.19 -17.88
N SER A 188 10.77 3.02 -18.10
CA SER A 188 11.74 4.11 -18.05
C SER A 188 13.09 3.72 -18.65
N THR A 189 13.92 4.71 -18.92
CA THR A 189 15.34 4.54 -19.24
C THR A 189 16.18 5.26 -18.20
N LEU A 190 17.30 4.67 -17.82
CA LEU A 190 18.32 5.27 -16.96
C LEU A 190 19.62 5.37 -17.73
N THR A 191 20.20 6.57 -17.75
CA THR A 191 21.59 6.81 -18.16
C THR A 191 22.36 7.28 -16.93
N TRP A 192 23.33 6.48 -16.50
CA TRP A 192 24.17 6.80 -15.35
C TRP A 192 25.60 7.01 -15.80
N GLU A 193 25.93 8.27 -16.10
CA GLU A 193 27.19 8.68 -16.74
C GLU A 193 28.43 8.26 -15.94
N ASP A 194 28.41 8.36 -14.60
CA ASP A 194 29.55 8.04 -13.73
C ASP A 194 30.04 6.58 -13.90
N THR A 195 29.14 5.65 -14.22
CA THR A 195 29.44 4.23 -14.42
C THR A 195 29.46 3.82 -15.90
N GLY A 196 28.86 4.63 -16.76
CA GLY A 196 28.55 4.29 -18.13
C GLY A 196 27.36 3.36 -18.32
N LEU A 197 26.59 3.10 -17.26
CA LEU A 197 25.40 2.24 -17.33
C LEU A 197 24.28 2.92 -18.11
N GLU A 198 23.74 2.19 -19.09
CA GLU A 198 22.42 2.48 -19.66
C GLU A 198 21.49 1.30 -19.38
N LEU A 199 20.32 1.56 -18.78
CA LEU A 199 19.33 0.57 -18.41
C LEU A 199 17.97 0.95 -18.99
N GLU A 200 17.27 0.01 -19.59
CA GLU A 200 15.89 0.16 -20.04
C GLU A 200 14.98 -0.72 -19.18
N GLN A 201 13.96 -0.14 -18.58
CA GLN A 201 12.92 -0.85 -17.85
C GLN A 201 11.62 -0.84 -18.67
N VAL A 202 11.16 -2.03 -19.07
CA VAL A 202 9.85 -2.25 -19.70
C VAL A 202 8.94 -2.87 -18.66
N SER A 203 7.78 -2.25 -18.41
CA SER A 203 6.88 -2.67 -17.37
C SER A 203 5.43 -2.40 -17.75
N SER A 204 4.55 -3.31 -17.44
CA SER A 204 3.09 -3.13 -17.47
C SER A 204 2.48 -2.89 -16.08
N TYR A 205 3.32 -2.85 -15.05
CA TYR A 205 2.91 -2.64 -13.67
C TYR A 205 2.29 -1.24 -13.46
N PRO A 206 1.18 -1.10 -12.73
CA PRO A 206 0.50 -2.08 -11.90
C PRO A 206 -0.67 -2.81 -12.60
N GLU A 207 -0.78 -2.81 -13.91
CA GLU A 207 -1.83 -3.54 -14.66
C GLU A 207 -1.41 -4.98 -14.95
N GLY A 208 -0.09 -5.21 -15.08
CA GLY A 208 0.55 -6.51 -15.17
C GLY A 208 1.51 -6.76 -14.03
N GLU A 209 2.03 -7.97 -13.94
CA GLU A 209 2.85 -8.46 -12.82
C GLU A 209 4.36 -8.40 -13.10
N THR A 210 4.78 -8.08 -14.33
CA THR A 210 6.17 -8.26 -14.76
C THR A 210 6.80 -6.94 -15.17
N SER A 211 8.03 -6.74 -14.70
CA SER A 211 8.93 -5.71 -15.16
C SER A 211 10.25 -6.35 -15.63
N THR A 212 10.76 -5.91 -16.77
CA THR A 212 12.04 -6.39 -17.32
C THR A 212 12.99 -5.23 -17.48
N LEU A 213 14.16 -5.34 -16.84
CA LEU A 213 15.26 -4.40 -16.98
C LEU A 213 16.29 -4.99 -17.92
N THR A 214 16.69 -4.24 -18.93
CA THR A 214 17.71 -4.65 -19.91
C THR A 214 18.91 -3.73 -19.82
N VAL A 215 20.08 -4.28 -19.60
CA VAL A 215 21.36 -3.55 -19.66
C VAL A 215 21.67 -3.24 -21.13
N LYS A 216 21.51 -1.97 -21.51
CA LYS A 216 21.81 -1.51 -22.89
C LYS A 216 23.30 -1.27 -23.07
N THR A 217 23.92 -0.62 -22.09
CA THR A 217 25.36 -0.41 -21.99
C THR A 217 25.83 -0.85 -20.61
N ALA A 218 26.82 -1.71 -20.55
CA ALA A 218 27.35 -2.25 -19.31
C ALA A 218 28.13 -1.20 -18.51
N PRO A 219 28.05 -1.19 -17.16
CA PRO A 219 28.87 -0.33 -16.34
C PRO A 219 30.33 -0.71 -16.44
N SER A 220 31.24 0.24 -16.14
CA SER A 220 32.69 0.07 -16.25
C SER A 220 33.30 -0.93 -15.25
N GLY A 221 32.53 -1.36 -14.24
CA GLY A 221 32.96 -2.30 -13.19
C GLY A 221 31.81 -3.11 -12.63
N PRO A 222 32.07 -3.94 -11.59
CA PRO A 222 31.01 -4.62 -10.85
C PRO A 222 30.02 -3.63 -10.26
N LEU A 223 28.73 -3.97 -10.29
CA LEU A 223 27.64 -3.15 -9.77
C LEU A 223 26.63 -4.05 -9.06
N THR A 224 26.23 -3.66 -7.85
CA THR A 224 25.12 -4.29 -7.17
C THR A 224 23.82 -3.58 -7.56
N ILE A 225 22.87 -4.34 -8.12
CA ILE A 225 21.51 -3.85 -8.39
C ILE A 225 20.59 -4.41 -7.31
N HIS A 226 20.01 -3.51 -6.53
CA HIS A 226 19.04 -3.81 -5.47
C HIS A 226 17.63 -3.65 -6.03
N LEU A 227 16.84 -4.71 -6.04
CA LEU A 227 15.47 -4.73 -6.52
C LEU A 227 14.53 -4.72 -5.31
N ARG A 228 13.69 -3.71 -5.17
CA ARG A 228 12.71 -3.67 -4.07
C ARG A 228 11.69 -4.78 -4.21
N ILE A 229 11.53 -5.58 -3.17
CA ILE A 229 10.43 -6.55 -3.04
C ILE A 229 9.38 -5.92 -2.14
N PRO A 230 8.24 -5.45 -2.69
CA PRO A 230 7.26 -4.72 -1.90
C PRO A 230 6.75 -5.50 -0.70
N GLY A 231 6.54 -4.83 0.44
CA GLY A 231 6.09 -5.48 1.67
C GLY A 231 4.71 -6.15 1.55
N TRP A 232 3.87 -5.69 0.64
CA TRP A 232 2.56 -6.30 0.35
C TRP A 232 2.64 -7.52 -0.57
N SER A 233 3.77 -7.77 -1.24
CA SER A 233 3.90 -8.82 -2.27
C SER A 233 3.91 -10.23 -1.65
N ARG A 234 3.44 -11.21 -2.42
CA ARG A 234 3.52 -12.64 -2.10
C ARG A 234 4.03 -13.38 -3.31
N GLY A 235 5.03 -14.25 -3.13
CA GLY A 235 5.55 -15.08 -4.20
C GLY A 235 6.27 -14.31 -5.32
N ALA A 236 6.91 -13.18 -4.98
CA ALA A 236 7.75 -12.44 -5.92
C ALA A 236 8.88 -13.34 -6.45
N GLN A 237 9.25 -13.16 -7.71
CA GLN A 237 10.29 -13.92 -8.39
C GLN A 237 11.23 -12.96 -9.12
N VAL A 238 12.51 -13.28 -9.10
CA VAL A 238 13.55 -12.53 -9.83
C VAL A 238 14.36 -13.50 -10.66
N GLN A 239 14.54 -13.17 -11.92
CA GLN A 239 15.36 -13.96 -12.85
C GLN A 239 16.43 -13.05 -13.50
N VAL A 240 17.60 -13.61 -13.75
CA VAL A 240 18.66 -13.01 -14.53
C VAL A 240 18.93 -13.88 -15.75
N ASN A 241 18.78 -13.30 -16.95
CA ASN A 241 18.93 -14.03 -18.22
C ASN A 241 18.07 -15.30 -18.30
N GLY A 242 16.86 -15.25 -17.73
CA GLY A 242 15.91 -16.35 -17.72
C GLY A 242 16.16 -17.47 -16.69
N ALA A 243 17.22 -17.35 -15.88
CA ALA A 243 17.47 -18.25 -14.75
C ALA A 243 17.11 -17.57 -13.44
N ASP A 244 16.62 -18.34 -12.46
CA ASP A 244 16.32 -17.80 -11.14
C ASP A 244 17.55 -17.16 -10.53
N ALA A 245 17.35 -15.97 -9.94
CA ALA A 245 18.44 -15.20 -9.36
C ALA A 245 18.96 -15.87 -8.08
N ASP A 246 20.27 -15.87 -7.89
CA ASP A 246 20.91 -16.28 -6.64
C ASP A 246 20.86 -15.08 -5.65
N ALA A 247 19.65 -14.83 -5.13
CA ALA A 247 19.37 -13.77 -4.19
C ALA A 247 18.20 -14.15 -3.28
N GLU A 248 18.17 -13.61 -2.08
CA GLU A 248 17.05 -13.76 -1.17
C GLU A 248 15.88 -12.86 -1.62
N ILE A 249 14.69 -13.46 -1.81
CA ILE A 249 13.49 -12.77 -2.29
C ILE A 249 12.47 -12.74 -1.14
N VAL A 250 12.53 -11.69 -0.32
CA VAL A 250 11.67 -11.53 0.88
C VAL A 250 10.86 -10.24 0.77
N PRO A 251 9.53 -10.28 0.97
CA PRO A 251 8.71 -9.07 1.02
C PRO A 251 9.21 -8.06 2.06
N GLY A 252 9.22 -6.79 1.68
CA GLY A 252 9.70 -5.71 2.54
C GLY A 252 11.24 -5.64 2.63
N THR A 253 11.97 -6.21 1.66
CA THR A 253 13.44 -6.15 1.57
C THR A 253 13.90 -5.81 0.16
N TYR A 254 15.21 -5.81 -0.06
CA TYR A 254 15.83 -5.74 -1.38
C TYR A 254 16.46 -7.06 -1.77
N ALA A 255 16.16 -7.55 -2.97
CA ALA A 255 16.94 -8.61 -3.61
C ALA A 255 18.20 -7.97 -4.23
N ALA A 256 19.38 -8.34 -3.72
CA ALA A 256 20.66 -7.77 -4.14
C ALA A 256 21.33 -8.67 -5.19
N LEU A 257 21.61 -8.11 -6.36
CA LEU A 257 22.30 -8.79 -7.48
C LEU A 257 23.69 -8.19 -7.67
N ASN A 258 24.71 -8.75 -7.03
CA ASN A 258 26.09 -8.30 -7.16
C ASN A 258 26.81 -9.10 -8.25
N ARG A 259 27.14 -8.44 -9.37
CA ARG A 259 27.84 -9.08 -10.49
C ARG A 259 28.49 -8.09 -11.44
N THR A 260 29.34 -8.59 -12.37
CA THR A 260 29.74 -7.88 -13.56
C THR A 260 28.65 -8.04 -14.61
N TRP A 261 28.07 -6.93 -15.03
CA TRP A 261 27.00 -6.89 -16.03
C TRP A 261 27.57 -6.81 -17.45
N ALA A 262 26.85 -7.36 -18.41
CA ALA A 262 27.15 -7.28 -19.84
C ALA A 262 25.98 -6.61 -20.58
N ALA A 263 26.29 -5.95 -21.68
CA ALA A 263 25.24 -5.43 -22.57
C ALA A 263 24.38 -6.60 -23.09
N GLY A 264 23.05 -6.46 -22.99
CA GLY A 264 22.08 -7.50 -23.29
C GLY A 264 21.65 -8.34 -22.09
N ASP A 265 22.30 -8.22 -20.92
CA ASP A 265 21.79 -8.88 -19.70
C ASP A 265 20.39 -8.37 -19.37
N THR A 266 19.53 -9.28 -18.91
CA THR A 266 18.16 -8.98 -18.53
C THR A 266 17.89 -9.38 -17.08
N ILE A 267 17.14 -8.54 -16.38
CA ILE A 267 16.58 -8.85 -15.06
C ILE A 267 15.07 -8.82 -15.22
N THR A 268 14.40 -9.95 -14.91
CA THR A 268 12.95 -10.02 -14.92
C THR A 268 12.46 -10.12 -13.47
N VAL A 269 11.65 -9.17 -13.06
CA VAL A 269 10.98 -9.15 -11.76
C VAL A 269 9.50 -9.42 -11.98
N ARG A 270 8.98 -10.47 -11.38
CA ARG A 270 7.54 -10.78 -11.36
C ARG A 270 7.02 -10.61 -9.95
N ILE A 271 6.01 -9.77 -9.77
CA ILE A 271 5.33 -9.52 -8.49
C ILE A 271 3.86 -9.85 -8.69
N PRO A 272 3.39 -11.01 -8.22
CA PRO A 272 1.98 -11.38 -8.33
C PRO A 272 1.07 -10.35 -7.68
N LEU A 273 0.04 -9.94 -8.41
CA LEU A 273 -0.95 -8.99 -7.94
C LEU A 273 -2.15 -9.75 -7.39
N THR A 274 -2.41 -9.59 -6.10
CA THR A 274 -3.50 -10.27 -5.40
C THR A 274 -4.45 -9.27 -4.76
N LEU A 275 -5.73 -9.67 -4.64
CA LEU A 275 -6.73 -8.91 -3.89
C LEU A 275 -6.55 -9.17 -2.40
N ARG A 276 -6.50 -8.09 -1.63
CA ARG A 276 -6.46 -8.14 -0.17
C ARG A 276 -7.27 -7.00 0.43
N ALA A 277 -7.74 -7.19 1.66
CA ALA A 277 -8.37 -6.15 2.46
C ALA A 277 -7.40 -5.64 3.51
N GLU A 278 -7.24 -4.33 3.61
CA GLU A 278 -6.46 -3.67 4.65
C GLU A 278 -7.39 -2.97 5.64
N SER A 279 -7.33 -3.37 6.91
CA SER A 279 -8.10 -2.73 7.98
C SER A 279 -7.47 -1.43 8.43
N THR A 280 -8.30 -0.47 8.88
CA THR A 280 -7.77 0.70 9.59
C THR A 280 -7.27 0.29 10.98
N ILE A 281 -6.28 1.02 11.49
CA ILE A 281 -5.62 0.68 12.75
C ILE A 281 -6.57 0.72 13.95
N ASP A 282 -7.54 1.64 13.94
CA ASP A 282 -8.52 1.87 15.02
C ASP A 282 -9.82 1.08 14.85
N ARG A 283 -10.15 0.64 13.64
CA ARG A 283 -11.40 -0.06 13.32
C ARG A 283 -11.14 -1.22 12.35
N GLN A 284 -11.00 -2.44 12.89
CA GLN A 284 -10.73 -3.64 12.08
C GLN A 284 -11.87 -4.00 11.11
N ASP A 285 -13.06 -3.51 11.36
CA ASP A 285 -14.23 -3.68 10.49
C ASP A 285 -14.32 -2.63 9.37
N ILE A 286 -13.52 -1.57 9.41
CA ILE A 286 -13.42 -0.58 8.33
C ILE A 286 -12.18 -0.92 7.51
N GLN A 287 -12.39 -1.29 6.26
CA GLN A 287 -11.36 -1.86 5.39
C GLN A 287 -11.34 -1.19 4.04
N ALA A 288 -10.16 -1.09 3.44
CA ALA A 288 -9.97 -0.77 2.03
C ALA A 288 -9.62 -2.04 1.25
N LEU A 289 -10.05 -2.12 0.00
CA LEU A 289 -9.70 -3.21 -0.90
C LEU A 289 -8.50 -2.80 -1.75
N MET A 290 -7.49 -3.66 -1.77
CA MET A 290 -6.24 -3.44 -2.50
C MET A 290 -6.03 -4.52 -3.56
N TYR A 291 -5.49 -4.14 -4.71
CA TYR A 291 -4.96 -5.09 -5.71
C TYR A 291 -3.51 -4.74 -6.00
N GLY A 292 -2.60 -5.56 -5.49
CA GLY A 292 -1.20 -5.16 -5.43
C GLY A 292 -1.05 -3.80 -4.70
N PRO A 293 -0.40 -2.78 -5.26
CA PRO A 293 -0.27 -1.46 -4.65
C PRO A 293 -1.50 -0.57 -4.85
N VAL A 294 -2.46 -1.01 -5.69
CA VAL A 294 -3.59 -0.18 -6.13
C VAL A 294 -4.74 -0.26 -5.15
N VAL A 295 -5.21 0.88 -4.68
CA VAL A 295 -6.48 0.99 -3.93
C VAL A 295 -7.64 0.86 -4.90
N LEU A 296 -8.60 0.02 -4.59
CA LEU A 296 -9.84 -0.11 -5.35
C LEU A 296 -10.97 0.64 -4.65
N SER A 297 -11.76 1.37 -5.42
CA SER A 297 -12.94 2.09 -4.96
C SER A 297 -14.20 1.59 -5.67
N ALA A 298 -15.31 1.50 -4.93
CA ALA A 298 -16.61 1.16 -5.50
C ALA A 298 -17.43 2.41 -5.82
N THR A 299 -18.06 2.47 -6.97
CA THR A 299 -19.00 3.56 -7.31
C THR A 299 -20.33 3.34 -6.59
N SER A 300 -20.72 4.31 -5.75
CA SER A 300 -22.02 4.33 -5.07
C SER A 300 -22.30 5.70 -4.49
N THR A 301 -23.56 6.11 -4.45
CA THR A 301 -24.05 7.37 -3.85
C THR A 301 -24.47 7.21 -2.38
N SER A 302 -24.36 6.03 -1.80
CA SER A 302 -24.64 5.80 -0.39
C SER A 302 -23.75 6.68 0.49
N THR A 303 -24.31 7.28 1.51
CA THR A 303 -23.56 8.04 2.55
C THR A 303 -23.20 7.20 3.78
N SER A 304 -23.50 5.90 3.73
CA SER A 304 -23.12 4.93 4.76
C SER A 304 -22.15 3.92 4.16
N TYR A 305 -21.26 3.37 4.96
CA TYR A 305 -20.34 2.33 4.49
C TYR A 305 -21.08 1.19 3.79
N LEU A 306 -20.60 0.82 2.60
CA LEU A 306 -21.02 -0.41 1.94
C LEU A 306 -20.61 -1.60 2.80
N LYS A 307 -21.50 -2.57 2.95
CA LYS A 307 -21.23 -3.79 3.74
C LYS A 307 -20.77 -4.90 2.81
N VAL A 308 -19.58 -5.39 3.04
CA VAL A 308 -18.96 -6.44 2.22
C VAL A 308 -18.42 -7.53 3.11
N GLY A 309 -18.80 -8.79 2.85
CA GLY A 309 -18.22 -9.97 3.50
C GLY A 309 -17.11 -10.52 2.59
N LEU A 310 -15.86 -10.38 2.98
CA LEU A 310 -14.70 -10.86 2.23
C LEU A 310 -14.00 -12.06 2.89
N ALA A 311 -14.13 -12.23 4.19
CA ALA A 311 -13.45 -13.29 4.94
C ALA A 311 -13.89 -14.71 4.56
N ASP A 312 -15.04 -14.87 3.93
CA ASP A 312 -15.52 -16.16 3.41
C ASP A 312 -15.01 -16.50 2.01
N ARG A 313 -14.30 -15.54 1.37
CA ARG A 313 -13.78 -15.66 0.00
C ARG A 313 -12.27 -15.90 -0.08
N LEU A 314 -11.64 -16.11 1.06
CA LEU A 314 -10.19 -16.33 1.16
C LEU A 314 -9.81 -17.78 0.86
N ASP A 315 -8.67 -17.99 0.26
CA ASP A 315 -8.04 -19.32 0.07
C ASP A 315 -6.86 -19.53 1.05
N LEU A 316 -6.06 -20.60 0.86
CA LEU A 316 -4.91 -20.87 1.74
C LEU A 316 -3.86 -19.74 1.73
N SER A 317 -3.80 -18.93 0.68
CA SER A 317 -2.90 -17.76 0.64
C SER A 317 -3.39 -16.61 1.51
N GLY A 318 -4.67 -16.60 1.85
CA GLY A 318 -5.35 -15.46 2.45
C GLY A 318 -5.78 -14.41 1.41
N ASP A 319 -5.70 -14.73 0.12
CA ASP A 319 -6.12 -13.85 -0.96
C ASP A 319 -7.63 -13.96 -1.21
N ILE A 320 -8.23 -12.84 -1.62
CA ILE A 320 -9.66 -12.80 -1.91
C ILE A 320 -9.89 -13.34 -3.32
N VAL A 321 -10.40 -14.55 -3.43
CA VAL A 321 -10.58 -15.25 -4.70
C VAL A 321 -12.03 -15.62 -4.99
N GLY A 322 -12.82 -15.99 -3.99
CA GLY A 322 -14.20 -16.45 -4.15
C GLY A 322 -15.17 -15.33 -4.46
N GLY A 323 -16.07 -15.52 -5.45
CA GLY A 323 -17.11 -14.54 -5.78
C GLY A 323 -16.58 -13.22 -6.35
N VAL A 324 -15.38 -13.25 -6.92
CA VAL A 324 -14.71 -12.12 -7.58
C VAL A 324 -14.63 -12.39 -9.07
N SER A 325 -15.01 -11.41 -9.88
CA SER A 325 -14.83 -11.44 -11.33
C SER A 325 -13.98 -10.25 -11.75
N LYS A 326 -12.82 -10.52 -12.36
CA LYS A 326 -12.00 -9.48 -13.01
C LYS A 326 -12.60 -9.22 -14.39
N THR A 327 -13.03 -8.00 -14.66
CA THR A 327 -13.72 -7.61 -15.89
C THR A 327 -12.85 -6.84 -16.85
N ASP A 328 -11.81 -6.19 -16.35
CA ASP A 328 -10.82 -5.43 -17.12
C ASP A 328 -9.54 -5.30 -16.31
N ALA A 329 -8.52 -4.62 -16.84
CA ALA A 329 -7.31 -4.30 -16.08
C ALA A 329 -7.68 -3.60 -14.77
N ASN A 330 -7.37 -4.25 -13.63
CA ASN A 330 -7.63 -3.75 -12.27
C ASN A 330 -9.10 -3.40 -11.95
N VAL A 331 -10.07 -3.89 -12.73
CA VAL A 331 -11.52 -3.71 -12.49
C VAL A 331 -12.15 -5.03 -12.07
N PHE A 332 -12.90 -5.01 -10.98
CA PHE A 332 -13.46 -6.20 -10.35
C PHE A 332 -14.93 -6.03 -10.01
N THR A 333 -15.70 -7.11 -10.08
CA THR A 333 -17.05 -7.19 -9.52
C THR A 333 -17.05 -8.11 -8.30
N ILE A 334 -17.50 -7.59 -7.15
CA ILE A 334 -17.57 -8.30 -5.87
C ILE A 334 -18.91 -7.97 -5.23
N GLY A 335 -19.73 -8.99 -4.98
CA GLY A 335 -21.04 -8.81 -4.33
C GLY A 335 -22.00 -7.89 -5.11
N GLY A 336 -21.88 -7.85 -6.44
CA GLY A 336 -22.70 -7.00 -7.30
C GLY A 336 -22.23 -5.53 -7.41
N LEU A 337 -21.12 -5.18 -6.75
CA LEU A 337 -20.50 -3.87 -6.85
C LEU A 337 -19.30 -3.92 -7.79
N THR A 338 -19.11 -2.88 -8.58
CA THR A 338 -17.91 -2.69 -9.40
C THR A 338 -16.87 -1.93 -8.61
N TYR A 339 -15.68 -2.51 -8.51
CA TYR A 339 -14.49 -1.91 -7.90
C TYR A 339 -13.50 -1.58 -9.02
N GLU A 340 -13.01 -0.36 -9.01
CA GLU A 340 -12.03 0.14 -9.98
C GLU A 340 -10.90 0.90 -9.28
N PRO A 341 -9.74 1.08 -9.94
CA PRO A 341 -8.63 1.81 -9.36
C PRO A 341 -9.04 3.20 -8.86
N ALA A 342 -8.68 3.53 -7.62
CA ALA A 342 -8.93 4.84 -7.04
C ALA A 342 -8.22 5.97 -7.81
N TYR A 343 -7.16 5.65 -8.57
CA TYR A 343 -6.48 6.63 -9.42
C TYR A 343 -7.27 7.03 -10.67
N ASN A 344 -8.39 6.35 -10.99
CA ASN A 344 -9.26 6.80 -12.06
C ASN A 344 -9.83 8.18 -11.74
N GLY A 345 -9.56 9.14 -12.61
CA GLY A 345 -9.96 10.55 -12.44
C GLY A 345 -11.44 10.82 -12.74
N LYS A 346 -12.35 9.96 -12.27
CA LYS A 346 -13.80 10.08 -12.51
C LYS A 346 -14.46 10.99 -11.49
N ASP A 347 -15.41 11.80 -11.97
CA ASP A 347 -16.26 12.66 -11.14
C ASP A 347 -17.56 11.90 -10.78
N VAL A 348 -17.41 10.86 -9.97
CA VAL A 348 -18.51 10.02 -9.49
C VAL A 348 -18.43 9.87 -7.98
N ALA A 349 -19.56 9.57 -7.34
CA ALA A 349 -19.54 9.23 -5.92
C ALA A 349 -18.93 7.86 -5.71
N TYR A 350 -18.01 7.74 -4.78
CA TYR A 350 -17.25 6.51 -4.53
C TYR A 350 -17.12 6.15 -3.05
N HIS A 351 -16.71 4.90 -2.82
CA HIS A 351 -16.34 4.36 -1.52
C HIS A 351 -14.93 3.78 -1.61
N MET A 352 -13.99 4.37 -0.92
CA MET A 352 -12.64 3.81 -0.76
C MET A 352 -12.60 2.79 0.39
N TYR A 353 -13.38 3.05 1.43
CA TYR A 353 -13.55 2.15 2.56
C TYR A 353 -14.94 1.52 2.54
N PHE A 354 -15.02 0.32 3.05
CA PHE A 354 -16.27 -0.42 3.29
C PHE A 354 -16.26 -1.01 4.70
N GLN A 355 -17.44 -1.37 5.19
CA GLN A 355 -17.59 -2.06 6.46
C GLN A 355 -17.69 -3.56 6.22
N ARG A 356 -16.78 -4.31 6.83
CA ARG A 356 -16.83 -5.76 6.82
C ARG A 356 -18.12 -6.25 7.49
N SER A 357 -18.82 -7.15 6.81
CA SER A 357 -20.07 -7.73 7.29
C SER A 357 -19.99 -9.24 7.23
N GLU A 358 -19.69 -9.84 8.38
CA GLU A 358 -19.72 -11.29 8.56
C GLU A 358 -20.66 -11.59 9.72
N PRO A 359 -21.97 -11.78 9.43
CA PRO A 359 -22.96 -12.03 10.49
C PRO A 359 -22.69 -13.36 11.19
N SER A 360 -22.11 -14.34 10.49
CA SER A 360 -21.75 -15.65 11.01
C SER A 360 -20.36 -16.07 10.54
N VAL A 361 -19.73 -16.99 11.29
CA VAL A 361 -18.46 -17.59 10.90
C VAL A 361 -18.67 -18.47 9.67
N THR A 362 -18.11 -18.04 8.54
CA THR A 362 -18.24 -18.69 7.23
C THR A 362 -16.85 -18.89 6.62
N PHE A 363 -16.62 -20.02 5.96
CA PHE A 363 -15.40 -20.34 5.24
C PHE A 363 -15.76 -20.82 3.83
N ALA A 364 -15.37 -20.04 2.80
CA ALA A 364 -15.64 -20.35 1.40
C ALA A 364 -17.09 -20.79 1.13
N GLY A 365 -18.04 -19.99 1.63
CA GLY A 365 -19.47 -20.23 1.48
C GLY A 365 -20.07 -21.28 2.46
N GLN A 366 -19.25 -21.93 3.29
CA GLN A 366 -19.73 -22.85 4.32
C GLN A 366 -20.03 -22.10 5.60
N ASP A 367 -21.30 -21.71 5.80
CA ASP A 367 -21.77 -21.02 6.98
C ASP A 367 -21.92 -21.97 8.19
N SER A 368 -21.28 -21.64 9.30
CA SER A 368 -21.45 -22.35 10.56
C SER A 368 -22.78 -22.04 11.25
N GLY A 369 -23.46 -20.95 10.86
CA GLY A 369 -24.63 -20.39 11.55
C GLY A 369 -24.31 -19.95 12.99
N VAL A 370 -23.05 -19.71 13.31
CA VAL A 370 -22.61 -19.16 14.60
C VAL A 370 -22.28 -17.68 14.38
N ALA A 371 -22.93 -16.79 15.12
CA ALA A 371 -22.63 -15.37 15.06
C ALA A 371 -21.13 -15.14 15.28
N THR A 372 -20.51 -14.31 14.45
CA THR A 372 -19.06 -14.08 14.51
C THR A 372 -18.66 -13.42 15.81
N PRO A 373 -17.94 -14.12 16.72
CA PRO A 373 -17.54 -13.55 18.00
C PRO A 373 -16.37 -12.60 17.82
N LYS A 374 -16.26 -11.60 18.70
CA LYS A 374 -15.22 -10.58 18.71
C LYS A 374 -14.53 -10.51 20.06
N ARG A 375 -13.23 -10.21 20.05
CA ARG A 375 -12.45 -9.83 21.24
C ARG A 375 -11.39 -8.81 20.85
N SER A 376 -11.17 -7.81 21.69
CA SER A 376 -10.12 -6.80 21.46
C SER A 376 -10.15 -6.17 20.06
N GLY A 377 -11.36 -5.92 19.52
CA GLY A 377 -11.55 -5.31 18.20
C GLY A 377 -11.48 -6.28 17.01
N LYS A 378 -10.92 -7.48 17.18
CA LYS A 378 -10.80 -8.50 16.13
C LYS A 378 -11.92 -9.52 16.18
N THR A 379 -12.31 -10.05 15.02
CA THR A 379 -13.21 -11.21 14.95
C THR A 379 -12.41 -12.51 15.00
N LEU A 380 -13.11 -13.62 15.27
CA LEU A 380 -12.53 -14.95 15.15
C LEU A 380 -11.94 -15.19 13.75
N LEU A 381 -12.58 -14.69 12.70
CA LEU A 381 -12.10 -14.81 11.33
C LEU A 381 -10.82 -14.01 11.09
N ASP A 382 -10.69 -12.81 11.67
CA ASP A 382 -9.43 -12.04 11.61
C ASP A 382 -8.27 -12.84 12.17
N GLU A 383 -8.45 -13.40 13.38
CA GLU A 383 -7.39 -14.16 14.06
C GLU A 383 -7.04 -15.46 13.32
N VAL A 384 -7.98 -16.08 12.62
CA VAL A 384 -7.69 -17.24 11.77
C VAL A 384 -6.83 -16.81 10.58
N TRP A 385 -7.24 -15.75 9.85
CA TRP A 385 -6.60 -15.35 8.60
C TRP A 385 -5.30 -14.55 8.78
N GLU A 386 -5.02 -14.04 9.97
CA GLU A 386 -3.70 -13.45 10.30
C GLU A 386 -2.54 -14.45 10.16
N SER A 387 -2.82 -15.74 10.26
CA SER A 387 -1.80 -16.79 10.09
C SER A 387 -1.59 -17.23 8.63
N ALA A 388 -2.33 -16.65 7.67
CA ALA A 388 -2.12 -16.94 6.26
C ALA A 388 -0.81 -16.28 5.76
N PRO A 389 -0.15 -16.87 4.76
CA PRO A 389 -0.53 -18.04 3.99
C PRO A 389 -0.35 -19.36 4.77
N PHE A 390 -1.27 -20.31 4.56
CA PHE A 390 -1.16 -21.65 5.13
C PHE A 390 -0.43 -22.57 4.16
N ALA A 391 0.53 -23.36 4.67
CA ALA A 391 1.27 -24.31 3.84
C ALA A 391 0.38 -25.47 3.36
N SER A 392 -0.68 -25.80 4.12
CA SER A 392 -1.61 -26.87 3.79
C SER A 392 -3.01 -26.61 4.35
N ARG A 393 -4.01 -27.34 3.83
CA ARG A 393 -5.34 -27.40 4.41
C ARG A 393 -5.32 -27.86 5.88
N ALA A 394 -4.40 -28.75 6.24
CA ALA A 394 -4.26 -29.24 7.61
C ALA A 394 -3.86 -28.10 8.55
N ASP A 395 -2.93 -27.23 8.14
CA ASP A 395 -2.50 -26.07 8.92
C ASP A 395 -3.64 -25.05 9.08
N PHE A 396 -4.42 -24.80 8.02
CA PHE A 396 -5.62 -23.98 8.11
C PHE A 396 -6.62 -24.54 9.12
N LEU A 397 -6.93 -25.85 9.05
CA LEU A 397 -7.88 -26.48 9.99
C LEU A 397 -7.35 -26.48 11.42
N GLN A 398 -6.03 -26.65 11.61
CA GLN A 398 -5.40 -26.56 12.92
C GLN A 398 -5.53 -25.13 13.48
N GLN A 399 -5.28 -24.12 12.67
CA GLN A 399 -5.45 -22.72 13.09
C GLN A 399 -6.90 -22.41 13.50
N VAL A 400 -7.88 -22.86 12.72
CA VAL A 400 -9.30 -22.72 13.09
C VAL A 400 -9.60 -23.42 14.44
N ALA A 401 -9.01 -24.60 14.66
CA ALA A 401 -9.18 -25.34 15.90
C ALA A 401 -8.59 -24.59 17.10
N ASP A 402 -7.39 -24.03 16.95
CA ASP A 402 -6.67 -23.33 18.00
C ASP A 402 -7.33 -22.00 18.36
N VAL A 403 -7.66 -21.18 17.36
CA VAL A 403 -8.37 -19.91 17.58
C VAL A 403 -9.74 -20.16 18.21
N SER A 404 -10.52 -21.10 17.67
CA SER A 404 -11.84 -21.41 18.24
C SER A 404 -11.78 -21.98 19.67
N ALA A 405 -10.71 -22.72 20.01
CA ALA A 405 -10.46 -23.18 21.38
C ALA A 405 -10.14 -22.02 22.32
N SER A 406 -9.34 -21.07 21.87
CA SER A 406 -9.04 -19.85 22.63
C SER A 406 -10.29 -19.02 22.92
N TYR A 407 -11.20 -18.88 21.93
CA TYR A 407 -12.50 -18.20 22.14
C TYR A 407 -13.43 -18.96 23.07
N LEU A 408 -13.41 -20.30 23.04
CA LEU A 408 -14.14 -21.14 23.99
C LEU A 408 -13.58 -20.94 25.42
N GLY A 409 -12.26 -20.98 25.58
CA GLY A 409 -11.62 -20.73 26.87
C GLY A 409 -11.90 -19.35 27.46
N ALA A 410 -12.07 -18.35 26.61
CA ALA A 410 -12.47 -16.99 26.99
C ALA A 410 -13.99 -16.82 27.23
N GLY A 411 -14.79 -17.89 27.10
CA GLY A 411 -16.25 -17.85 27.30
C GLY A 411 -17.02 -17.14 26.16
N LEU A 412 -16.36 -16.84 25.04
CA LEU A 412 -16.94 -16.17 23.87
C LEU A 412 -17.61 -17.14 22.90
N LEU A 413 -17.38 -18.44 23.05
CA LEU A 413 -18.04 -19.53 22.36
C LEU A 413 -18.54 -20.60 23.34
N THR A 414 -19.59 -21.30 22.93
CA THR A 414 -19.97 -22.57 23.55
C THR A 414 -19.30 -23.75 22.87
N ALA A 415 -19.15 -24.89 23.53
CA ALA A 415 -18.61 -26.11 22.90
C ALA A 415 -19.40 -26.52 21.66
N ARG A 416 -20.72 -26.35 21.66
CA ARG A 416 -21.59 -26.62 20.51
C ARG A 416 -21.30 -25.67 19.36
N ASN A 417 -21.13 -24.37 19.61
CA ASN A 417 -20.82 -23.39 18.59
C ASN A 417 -19.43 -23.65 17.99
N ARG A 418 -18.43 -23.95 18.83
CA ARG A 418 -17.09 -24.37 18.35
C ARG A 418 -17.16 -25.56 17.41
N GLN A 419 -17.93 -26.59 17.76
CA GLN A 419 -18.10 -27.78 16.89
C GLN A 419 -18.71 -27.41 15.53
N ARG A 420 -19.70 -26.50 15.49
CA ARG A 420 -20.30 -26.02 14.23
C ARG A 420 -19.29 -25.28 13.38
N ILE A 421 -18.44 -24.45 13.97
CA ILE A 421 -17.35 -23.74 13.28
C ILE A 421 -16.36 -24.74 12.66
N LEU A 422 -15.92 -25.74 13.43
CA LEU A 422 -15.00 -26.77 12.95
C LEU A 422 -15.62 -27.59 11.80
N LEU A 423 -16.90 -27.90 11.87
CA LEU A 423 -17.61 -28.59 10.79
C LEU A 423 -17.70 -27.74 9.52
N ALA A 424 -17.96 -26.44 9.64
CA ALA A 424 -17.97 -25.53 8.52
C ALA A 424 -16.59 -25.43 7.86
N ALA A 425 -15.53 -25.25 8.63
CA ALA A 425 -14.15 -25.24 8.13
C ALA A 425 -13.78 -26.57 7.45
N GLY A 426 -14.18 -27.70 8.05
CA GLY A 426 -13.92 -29.02 7.47
C GLY A 426 -14.65 -29.30 6.16
N ARG A 427 -15.75 -28.59 5.86
CA ARG A 427 -16.51 -28.69 4.61
C ARG A 427 -16.08 -27.65 3.57
N ALA A 428 -15.41 -26.61 4.00
CA ALA A 428 -15.00 -25.51 3.13
C ALA A 428 -14.05 -26.03 2.03
N PRO A 429 -14.25 -25.65 0.76
CA PRO A 429 -13.35 -26.01 -0.34
C PRO A 429 -12.10 -25.13 -0.37
N ILE A 430 -11.44 -24.99 0.79
CA ILE A 430 -10.19 -24.24 0.96
C ILE A 430 -9.05 -25.26 0.95
N ASP A 431 -8.57 -25.66 -0.20
CA ASP A 431 -7.52 -26.65 -0.30
C ASP A 431 -6.56 -26.45 -1.48
N ARG A 432 -6.64 -25.33 -2.19
CA ARG A 432 -5.81 -25.15 -3.36
C ARG A 432 -5.26 -23.74 -3.47
N THR A 433 -3.95 -23.66 -3.49
CA THR A 433 -3.24 -22.64 -4.27
C THR A 433 -3.50 -22.96 -5.74
N ALA A 434 -4.23 -22.08 -6.43
CA ALA A 434 -4.44 -22.20 -7.87
C ALA A 434 -3.11 -22.06 -8.62
#